data_5ed98fcc55f8244183c255ea27c044f8
#
_entry.id   5ed98fcc55f8244183c255ea27c044f8
#
_cell.length_a   1.000
_cell.length_b   1.000
_cell.length_c   1.000
_cell.angle_alpha   90.00
_cell.angle_beta   90.00
_cell.angle_gamma   90.00
#
_symmetry.space_group_name_H-M   'P 1'
#
loop_
_entity.id
_entity.type
_entity.pdbx_description
1 polymer ?
#
loop_
_entity_poly.entity_id
_entity_poly.type
_entity_poly.pdbx_seq_one_letter_code
_entity_poly.pdbx_strand_id
1 'polypeptide(L)'
;MILFLTSSPTGPLDNSRQVDGIDSKNYLIENFHKYWKADSKCLYITATPDNYELNDEIRSGMKATWEKGGFSIASFDVWDYRTADFSKETLHSYDVIILGGGHVPTQNDFFQKISLREKIQAFGGIVIGISAGTMN
;
A
#
# COMPACT_ATOMS: atom_id res chain seq x y z
N MET A 1 0.15 15.55 1.37
CA MET A 1 0.04 14.12 1.72
C MET A 1 -1.22 13.89 2.53
N ILE A 2 -2.01 12.89 2.17
CA ILE A 2 -3.14 12.39 2.96
C ILE A 2 -2.70 11.07 3.56
N LEU A 3 -2.76 10.92 4.87
CA LEU A 3 -2.26 9.75 5.58
C LEU A 3 -3.40 8.98 6.23
N PHE A 4 -3.51 7.70 5.90
CA PHE A 4 -4.40 6.74 6.58
C PHE A 4 -3.58 5.70 7.32
N LEU A 5 -3.76 5.62 8.62
CA LEU A 5 -3.12 4.61 9.48
C LEU A 5 -4.16 3.58 9.89
N THR A 6 -3.95 2.33 9.51
CA THR A 6 -4.90 1.25 9.72
C THR A 6 -4.23 0.02 10.34
N SER A 7 -5.02 -0.81 11.03
CA SER A 7 -4.60 -2.19 11.35
C SER A 7 -4.83 -3.12 10.14
N SER A 8 -5.99 -2.96 9.49
CA SER A 8 -6.32 -3.59 8.21
C SER A 8 -7.38 -2.72 7.50
N PRO A 9 -7.18 -2.34 6.24
CA PRO A 9 -8.17 -1.59 5.48
C PRO A 9 -9.24 -2.48 4.85
N THR A 10 -9.13 -3.80 4.97
CA THR A 10 -10.01 -4.77 4.33
C THR A 10 -11.08 -5.26 5.30
N GLY A 11 -12.24 -5.61 4.74
CA GLY A 11 -13.32 -6.25 5.48
C GLY A 11 -12.96 -7.67 5.96
N PRO A 12 -13.86 -8.33 6.69
CA PRO A 12 -13.64 -9.68 7.16
C PRO A 12 -13.50 -10.65 5.97
N LEU A 13 -12.82 -11.76 6.20
CA LEU A 13 -12.77 -12.85 5.23
C LEU A 13 -14.17 -13.45 5.09
N ASP A 14 -14.60 -13.70 3.87
CA ASP A 14 -15.80 -14.48 3.59
C ASP A 14 -15.60 -15.99 3.91
N ASN A 15 -16.63 -16.80 3.70
CA ASN A 15 -16.57 -18.24 3.95
C ASN A 15 -15.56 -18.99 3.05
N SER A 16 -15.13 -18.39 1.94
CA SER A 16 -14.08 -18.91 1.06
C SER A 16 -12.68 -18.41 1.44
N ARG A 17 -12.56 -17.67 2.54
CA ARG A 17 -11.35 -16.95 2.99
C ARG A 17 -10.88 -15.87 2.01
N GLN A 18 -11.76 -15.37 1.17
CA GLN A 18 -11.50 -14.21 0.34
C GLN A 18 -11.91 -12.93 1.07
N VAL A 19 -11.14 -11.87 0.86
CA VAL A 19 -11.46 -10.57 1.44
C VAL A 19 -12.67 -9.98 0.72
N ASP A 20 -13.68 -9.56 1.48
CA ASP A 20 -14.91 -8.96 0.95
C ASP A 20 -14.75 -7.43 0.68
N GLY A 21 -13.63 -7.03 0.12
CA GLY A 21 -13.38 -5.64 -0.24
C GLY A 21 -12.83 -4.79 0.91
N ILE A 22 -12.98 -3.47 0.78
CA ILE A 22 -12.53 -2.51 1.79
C ILE A 22 -13.55 -2.45 2.93
N ASP A 23 -13.05 -2.33 4.18
CA ASP A 23 -13.91 -2.22 5.35
C ASP A 23 -14.73 -0.92 5.31
N SER A 24 -16.05 -1.03 5.46
CA SER A 24 -16.98 0.10 5.50
C SER A 24 -17.03 0.81 6.85
N LYS A 25 -16.39 0.25 7.90
CA LYS A 25 -16.40 0.85 9.25
C LYS A 25 -15.66 2.19 9.28
N ASN A 26 -16.09 3.04 10.18
CA ASN A 26 -15.47 4.35 10.42
C ASN A 26 -15.39 5.25 9.18
N TYR A 27 -16.32 5.09 8.23
CA TYR A 27 -16.33 5.85 6.98
C TYR A 27 -15.06 5.70 6.15
N LEU A 28 -14.39 4.54 6.26
CA LEU A 28 -13.08 4.33 5.62
C LEU A 28 -13.19 4.40 4.09
N ILE A 29 -14.18 3.72 3.52
CA ILE A 29 -14.44 3.72 2.07
C ILE A 29 -14.73 5.15 1.58
N GLU A 30 -15.61 5.86 2.26
CA GLU A 30 -16.00 7.23 1.91
C GLU A 30 -14.80 8.17 1.96
N ASN A 31 -13.95 8.02 2.99
CA ASN A 31 -12.74 8.83 3.12
C ASN A 31 -11.72 8.50 2.03
N PHE A 32 -11.54 7.23 1.67
CA PHE A 32 -10.69 6.88 0.53
C PHE A 32 -11.22 7.47 -0.77
N HIS A 33 -12.52 7.33 -1.08
CA HIS A 33 -13.12 7.89 -2.28
C HIS A 33 -12.99 9.41 -2.37
N LYS A 34 -13.05 10.11 -1.25
CA LYS A 34 -12.89 11.57 -1.20
C LYS A 34 -11.55 12.05 -1.76
N TYR A 35 -10.47 11.28 -1.55
CA TYR A 35 -9.12 11.67 -1.91
C TYR A 35 -8.53 10.86 -3.06
N TRP A 36 -9.17 9.73 -3.44
CA TRP A 36 -8.69 8.86 -4.50
C TRP A 36 -8.90 9.49 -5.86
N LYS A 37 -7.84 9.55 -6.64
CA LYS A 37 -7.86 10.06 -8.00
C LYS A 37 -8.22 8.93 -8.96
N ALA A 38 -9.04 9.21 -9.98
CA ALA A 38 -9.33 8.25 -11.04
C ALA A 38 -8.04 7.76 -11.71
N ASP A 39 -7.98 6.49 -12.05
CA ASP A 39 -6.81 5.84 -12.68
C ASP A 39 -5.51 6.08 -11.92
N SER A 40 -5.57 5.94 -10.59
CA SER A 40 -4.41 6.13 -9.71
C SER A 40 -3.33 5.08 -9.98
N LYS A 41 -2.10 5.53 -9.95
CA LYS A 41 -0.91 4.66 -9.91
C LYS A 41 -0.59 4.34 -8.45
N CYS A 42 -0.66 3.06 -8.12
CA CYS A 42 -0.46 2.57 -6.77
C CYS A 42 0.90 1.89 -6.61
N LEU A 43 1.52 2.10 -5.48
CA LEU A 43 2.77 1.45 -5.08
C LEU A 43 2.58 0.74 -3.74
N TYR A 44 2.87 -0.54 -3.70
CA TYR A 44 2.98 -1.31 -2.47
C TYR A 44 4.45 -1.43 -2.05
N ILE A 45 4.79 -0.97 -0.86
CA ILE A 45 6.12 -1.14 -0.27
C ILE A 45 6.02 -2.26 0.77
N THR A 46 6.72 -3.36 0.51
CA THR A 46 6.55 -4.61 1.27
C THR A 46 7.24 -4.60 2.63
N ALA A 47 6.78 -5.47 3.52
CA ALA A 47 7.47 -5.83 4.76
C ALA A 47 8.38 -7.07 4.62
N THR A 48 8.33 -7.75 3.47
CA THR A 48 9.11 -8.97 3.17
C THR A 48 9.86 -8.81 1.84
N PRO A 49 10.89 -7.96 1.79
CA PRO A 49 11.49 -7.52 0.53
C PRO A 49 12.20 -8.60 -0.28
N ASP A 50 12.46 -9.76 0.31
CA ASP A 50 13.07 -10.94 -0.31
C ASP A 50 12.07 -12.04 -0.72
N ASN A 51 10.80 -11.95 -0.29
CA ASN A 51 9.77 -12.94 -0.63
C ASN A 51 8.94 -12.50 -1.84
N TYR A 52 9.48 -12.70 -3.02
CA TYR A 52 8.93 -12.18 -4.27
C TYR A 52 7.59 -12.80 -4.65
N GLU A 53 7.42 -14.10 -4.41
CA GLU A 53 6.17 -14.81 -4.68
C GLU A 53 5.02 -14.23 -3.84
N LEU A 54 5.25 -14.10 -2.52
CA LEU A 54 4.30 -13.49 -1.62
C LEU A 54 3.99 -12.04 -2.00
N ASN A 55 5.01 -11.27 -2.38
CA ASN A 55 4.81 -9.87 -2.78
C ASN A 55 3.95 -9.75 -4.04
N ASP A 56 4.12 -10.64 -5.00
CA ASP A 56 3.31 -10.67 -6.22
C ASP A 56 1.87 -11.10 -5.94
N GLU A 57 1.67 -12.06 -5.03
CA GLU A 57 0.34 -12.46 -4.58
C GLU A 57 -0.38 -11.31 -3.86
N ILE A 58 0.30 -10.64 -2.93
CA ILE A 58 -0.24 -9.48 -2.19
C ILE A 58 -0.61 -8.36 -3.16
N ARG A 59 0.26 -8.03 -4.12
CA ARG A 59 0.00 -7.03 -5.14
C ARG A 59 -1.29 -7.33 -5.91
N SER A 60 -1.42 -8.54 -6.41
CA SER A 60 -2.59 -8.95 -7.20
C SER A 60 -3.86 -8.96 -6.36
N GLY A 61 -3.79 -9.46 -5.14
CA GLY A 61 -4.91 -9.48 -4.20
C GLY A 61 -5.34 -8.08 -3.77
N MET A 62 -4.40 -7.20 -3.47
CA MET A 62 -4.72 -5.81 -3.12
C MET A 62 -5.34 -5.06 -4.29
N LYS A 63 -4.77 -5.18 -5.49
CA LYS A 63 -5.34 -4.55 -6.68
C LYS A 63 -6.80 -4.97 -6.86
N ALA A 64 -7.09 -6.27 -6.80
CA ALA A 64 -8.45 -6.78 -6.92
C ALA A 64 -9.38 -6.28 -5.81
N THR A 65 -8.90 -6.22 -4.56
CA THR A 65 -9.66 -5.72 -3.41
C THR A 65 -10.04 -4.25 -3.57
N TRP A 66 -9.08 -3.41 -3.97
CA TRP A 66 -9.33 -1.98 -4.18
C TRP A 66 -10.28 -1.75 -5.37
N GLU A 67 -10.09 -2.45 -6.49
CA GLU A 67 -10.98 -2.36 -7.64
C GLU A 67 -12.41 -2.81 -7.30
N LYS A 68 -12.57 -3.87 -6.50
CA LYS A 68 -13.87 -4.31 -5.98
C LYS A 68 -14.54 -3.24 -5.10
N GLY A 69 -13.75 -2.44 -4.38
CA GLY A 69 -14.22 -1.30 -3.60
C GLY A 69 -14.61 -0.07 -4.46
N GLY A 70 -14.49 -0.14 -5.78
CA GLY A 70 -14.82 0.94 -6.71
C GLY A 70 -13.68 1.93 -6.94
N PHE A 71 -12.44 1.55 -6.61
CA PHE A 71 -11.26 2.39 -6.82
C PHE A 71 -10.62 2.10 -8.18
N SER A 72 -10.55 3.09 -9.05
CA SER A 72 -9.95 2.97 -10.37
C SER A 72 -8.42 3.01 -10.27
N ILE A 73 -7.75 1.98 -10.80
CA ILE A 73 -6.31 1.77 -10.70
C ILE A 73 -5.72 1.61 -12.09
N ALA A 74 -4.79 2.50 -12.45
CA ALA A 74 -4.04 2.41 -13.70
C ALA A 74 -2.89 1.39 -13.63
N SER A 75 -2.16 1.38 -12.51
CA SER A 75 -1.07 0.43 -12.26
C SER A 75 -0.92 0.15 -10.77
N PHE A 76 -0.42 -1.04 -10.45
CA PHE A 76 -0.15 -1.44 -9.08
C PHE A 76 1.21 -2.15 -9.02
N ASP A 77 2.22 -1.44 -8.52
CA ASP A 77 3.60 -1.89 -8.48
C ASP A 77 4.03 -2.28 -7.08
N VAL A 78 5.12 -3.04 -6.97
CA VAL A 78 5.74 -3.44 -5.71
C VAL A 78 7.17 -2.91 -5.65
N TRP A 79 7.55 -2.34 -4.52
CA TRP A 79 8.94 -2.14 -4.16
C TRP A 79 9.41 -3.27 -3.25
N ASP A 80 10.38 -4.04 -3.73
CA ASP A 80 11.10 -5.11 -3.03
C ASP A 80 12.55 -5.17 -3.57
N TYR A 81 13.32 -6.19 -3.23
CA TYR A 81 14.72 -6.27 -3.67
C TYR A 81 14.91 -6.47 -5.18
N ARG A 82 13.84 -6.72 -5.95
CA ARG A 82 13.90 -6.72 -7.42
C ARG A 82 13.84 -5.32 -8.01
N THR A 83 13.45 -4.33 -7.23
CA THR A 83 13.29 -2.95 -7.71
C THR A 83 14.64 -2.36 -8.03
N ALA A 84 14.81 -1.87 -9.25
CA ALA A 84 16.07 -1.28 -9.73
C ALA A 84 16.23 0.19 -9.31
N ASP A 85 15.13 0.91 -9.13
CA ASP A 85 15.11 2.34 -8.85
C ASP A 85 14.18 2.68 -7.68
N PHE A 86 14.80 3.05 -6.55
CA PHE A 86 14.13 3.56 -5.35
C PHE A 86 14.20 5.10 -5.25
N SER A 87 14.36 5.80 -6.37
CA SER A 87 14.51 7.25 -6.35
C SER A 87 13.26 7.97 -5.82
N LYS A 88 13.48 9.19 -5.34
CA LYS A 88 12.39 10.08 -4.93
C LYS A 88 11.48 10.42 -6.10
N GLU A 89 12.04 10.64 -7.27
CA GLU A 89 11.32 10.95 -8.50
C GLU A 89 10.38 9.80 -8.89
N THR A 90 10.86 8.56 -8.83
CA THR A 90 10.04 7.38 -9.09
C THR A 90 8.93 7.25 -8.05
N LEU A 91 9.24 7.42 -6.75
CA LEU A 91 8.23 7.39 -5.70
C LEU A 91 7.14 8.45 -5.91
N HIS A 92 7.54 9.67 -6.28
CA HIS A 92 6.60 10.77 -6.51
C HIS A 92 5.80 10.66 -7.81
N SER A 93 6.08 9.69 -8.67
CA SER A 93 5.27 9.38 -9.85
C SER A 93 3.98 8.62 -9.54
N TYR A 94 3.85 8.09 -8.33
CA TYR A 94 2.65 7.39 -7.85
C TYR A 94 1.65 8.37 -7.24
N ASP A 95 0.38 7.96 -7.20
CA ASP A 95 -0.72 8.69 -6.55
C ASP A 95 -1.01 8.14 -5.15
N VAL A 96 -0.81 6.83 -4.96
CA VAL A 96 -1.07 6.12 -3.71
C VAL A 96 0.10 5.24 -3.34
N ILE A 97 0.58 5.36 -2.10
CA ILE A 97 1.61 4.49 -1.52
C ILE A 97 0.99 3.69 -0.39
N ILE A 98 1.15 2.37 -0.43
CA ILE A 98 0.68 1.46 0.60
C ILE A 98 1.90 0.85 1.30
N LEU A 99 2.04 1.11 2.58
CA LEU A 99 3.05 0.51 3.44
C LEU A 99 2.48 -0.77 4.04
N GLY A 100 3.00 -1.90 3.62
CA GLY A 100 2.44 -3.22 3.93
C GLY A 100 2.54 -3.61 5.40
N GLY A 101 1.74 -4.59 5.78
CA GLY A 101 1.85 -5.27 7.07
C GLY A 101 2.87 -6.41 7.04
N GLY A 102 3.40 -6.78 8.21
CA GLY A 102 4.35 -7.89 8.36
C GLY A 102 5.25 -7.74 9.58
N HIS A 103 6.46 -8.25 9.49
CA HIS A 103 7.43 -8.17 10.59
C HIS A 103 8.05 -6.78 10.68
N VAL A 104 7.75 -6.08 11.77
CA VAL A 104 8.13 -4.66 11.97
C VAL A 104 9.63 -4.41 11.81
N PRO A 105 10.55 -5.17 12.46
CA PRO A 105 11.99 -4.94 12.29
C PRO A 105 12.48 -5.11 10.85
N THR A 106 12.07 -6.17 10.16
CA THR A 106 12.46 -6.43 8.76
C THR A 106 12.00 -5.30 7.84
N GLN A 107 10.77 -4.83 8.02
CA GLN A 107 10.25 -3.70 7.26
C GLN A 107 11.02 -2.42 7.55
N ASN A 108 11.31 -2.14 8.82
CA ASN A 108 12.07 -0.96 9.20
C ASN A 108 13.47 -0.96 8.57
N ASP A 109 14.16 -2.09 8.59
CA ASP A 109 15.47 -2.25 7.94
C ASP A 109 15.39 -1.96 6.43
N PHE A 110 14.35 -2.47 5.77
CA PHE A 110 14.10 -2.20 4.36
C PHE A 110 13.82 -0.72 4.12
N PHE A 111 12.96 -0.09 4.91
CA PHE A 111 12.65 1.35 4.79
C PHE A 111 13.89 2.22 4.98
N GLN A 112 14.77 1.88 5.93
CA GLN A 112 16.05 2.57 6.12
C GLN A 112 16.96 2.37 4.91
N LYS A 113 17.10 1.14 4.43
CA LYS A 113 17.94 0.81 3.27
C LYS A 113 17.58 1.61 2.02
N ILE A 114 16.30 1.84 1.77
CA ILE A 114 15.82 2.62 0.62
C ILE A 114 15.66 4.10 0.93
N SER A 115 16.02 4.56 2.13
CA SER A 115 15.85 5.94 2.62
C SER A 115 14.42 6.46 2.42
N LEU A 116 13.44 5.62 2.77
CA LEU A 116 12.02 5.92 2.52
C LEU A 116 11.57 7.21 3.20
N ARG A 117 12.01 7.44 4.43
CA ARG A 117 11.60 8.60 5.23
C ARG A 117 11.85 9.93 4.51
N GLU A 118 13.04 10.10 3.95
CA GLU A 118 13.41 11.33 3.24
C GLU A 118 12.61 11.48 1.94
N LYS A 119 12.33 10.36 1.27
CA LYS A 119 11.61 10.36 0.00
C LYS A 119 10.14 10.64 0.16
N ILE A 120 9.52 10.13 1.23
CA ILE A 120 8.07 10.24 1.43
C ILE A 120 7.64 11.60 2.02
N GLN A 121 8.53 12.33 2.68
CA GLN A 121 8.21 13.60 3.37
C GLN A 121 7.56 14.65 2.46
N ALA A 122 7.95 14.73 1.19
CA ALA A 122 7.42 15.68 0.23
C ALA A 122 6.39 15.06 -0.74
N PHE A 123 5.96 13.83 -0.46
CA PHE A 123 4.96 13.15 -1.28
C PHE A 123 3.59 13.83 -1.16
N GLY A 124 2.95 14.13 -2.30
CA GLY A 124 1.69 14.87 -2.34
C GLY A 124 0.43 14.02 -2.40
N GLY A 125 0.56 12.71 -2.55
CA GLY A 125 -0.57 11.78 -2.70
C GLY A 125 -1.09 11.18 -1.41
N ILE A 126 -1.68 10.00 -1.52
CA ILE A 126 -2.22 9.21 -0.41
C ILE A 126 -1.17 8.22 0.09
N VAL A 127 -0.97 8.16 1.40
CA VAL A 127 -0.17 7.12 2.07
C VAL A 127 -1.07 6.32 2.98
N ILE A 128 -1.05 5.00 2.83
CA ILE A 128 -1.84 4.07 3.64
C ILE A 128 -0.88 3.15 4.39
N GLY A 129 -0.84 3.26 5.71
CA GLY A 129 -0.11 2.33 6.57
C GLY A 129 -1.02 1.18 7.00
N ILE A 130 -0.53 -0.05 6.90
CA ILE A 130 -1.23 -1.27 7.31
C ILE A 130 -0.40 -1.99 8.38
N SER A 131 -0.93 -2.13 9.60
CA SER A 131 -0.27 -2.86 10.70
C SER A 131 1.19 -2.38 10.90
N ALA A 132 2.19 -3.19 10.55
CA ALA A 132 3.60 -2.81 10.64
C ALA A 132 3.92 -1.52 9.87
N GLY A 133 3.32 -1.31 8.71
CA GLY A 133 3.45 -0.06 7.93
C GLY A 133 2.87 1.17 8.62
N THR A 134 1.97 0.97 9.59
CA THR A 134 1.47 2.05 10.47
C THR A 134 2.47 2.37 11.58
N MET A 135 3.24 1.38 12.03
CA MET A 135 4.20 1.51 13.14
C MET A 135 5.53 2.11 12.69
N ASN A 136 6.00 1.80 11.50
CA ASN A 136 7.27 2.26 10.93
C ASN A 136 7.13 3.57 10.16
#